data_526ae577d5be776937b6d9c1778203e0
#
_entry.id   526ae577d5be776937b6d9c1778203e0
#
_cell.length_a   1.000
_cell.length_b   1.000
_cell.length_c   1.000
_cell.angle_alpha   90.00
_cell.angle_beta   90.00
_cell.angle_gamma   90.00
#
_symmetry.space_group_name_H-M   'P 1'
#
loop_
_entity.id
_entity.type
_entity.pdbx_description
1 polymer ?
#
loop_
_entity_poly.entity_id
_entity_poly.type
_entity_poly.pdbx_seq_one_letter_code
_entity_poly.pdbx_strand_id
1 'polypeptide(L)'
;MKKIVALLLVAVMAIGLVACKAAPAAGGGAADDGVFKVAIVLAEYNEWNQNYEKKVIEKCEAWGWEYQIFDAKQDANKQIDDVRSVINQGFDAMTIQAVDMAALAPVVEEAADAGVIVVDHYGFTEDQVPGEKIYQNLFDQKGAGKLQAEEFIKLNGETGKVAIIAGLTGASNAMARTEGFMEVLNKYPGIEVVQTEYCDWDTAKAQAAAENILTAHPDLCAFLVQDDGMSKGVWNAIEAAGKQETCKIASQGFYGYSIDYIESDKFMFTIAYPAGNFSIAAMDMIKNHVDGTAQERISYVGMSLVTKENCRTTDHD
;
A
#
# COMPACT_ATOMS: atom_id res chain seq x y z
N MET A 1 28.09 66.09 59.51
CA MET A 1 27.33 65.45 60.58
C MET A 1 26.55 64.31 59.99
N LYS A 2 26.60 63.20 60.64
CA LYS A 2 25.89 61.89 60.39
C LYS A 2 26.52 61.03 59.29
N LYS A 3 27.27 60.05 59.76
CA LYS A 3 27.85 58.87 59.09
C LYS A 3 26.69 57.84 58.93
N ILE A 4 26.60 57.18 57.78
CA ILE A 4 25.83 56.01 57.56
C ILE A 4 26.75 54.86 57.17
N VAL A 5 26.78 53.83 58.01
CA VAL A 5 27.59 52.64 57.91
C VAL A 5 26.82 51.67 56.91
N ALA A 6 27.52 51.26 55.85
CA ALA A 6 26.99 50.19 54.97
C ALA A 6 27.49 48.83 55.46
N LEU A 7 26.58 47.93 55.76
CA LEU A 7 26.83 46.54 56.10
C LEU A 7 26.91 45.74 54.78
N LEU A 8 28.06 45.13 54.49
CA LEU A 8 28.22 44.15 53.43
C LEU A 8 27.82 42.76 53.93
N LEU A 9 26.78 42.20 53.36
CA LEU A 9 26.41 40.80 53.53
C LEU A 9 27.05 40.00 52.35
N VAL A 10 27.99 39.12 52.65
CA VAL A 10 28.58 38.18 51.71
C VAL A 10 27.73 36.92 51.73
N ALA A 11 26.98 36.66 50.63
CA ALA A 11 26.30 35.41 50.41
C ALA A 11 27.19 34.49 49.58
N VAL A 12 27.64 33.39 50.17
CA VAL A 12 28.38 32.32 49.49
C VAL A 12 27.32 31.49 48.74
N MET A 13 27.34 31.57 47.38
CA MET A 13 26.59 30.63 46.52
C MET A 13 27.47 29.41 46.26
N ALA A 14 27.03 28.25 46.78
CA ALA A 14 27.53 26.96 46.36
C ALA A 14 27.00 26.63 44.96
N ILE A 15 27.89 26.57 43.98
CA ILE A 15 27.56 26.16 42.62
C ILE A 15 27.58 24.65 42.59
N GLY A 16 26.36 24.04 42.59
CA GLY A 16 26.16 22.63 42.27
C GLY A 16 26.29 22.47 40.76
N LEU A 17 27.34 21.75 40.32
CA LEU A 17 27.44 21.26 38.94
C LEU A 17 26.41 20.16 38.70
N VAL A 18 25.27 20.51 38.11
CA VAL A 18 24.38 19.58 37.48
C VAL A 18 24.92 19.33 36.05
N ALA A 19 25.43 18.12 35.82
CA ALA A 19 25.83 17.69 34.47
C ALA A 19 24.54 17.48 33.66
N CYS A 20 24.18 18.50 32.85
CA CYS A 20 23.20 18.28 31.80
C CYS A 20 23.82 17.37 30.74
N LYS A 21 23.32 16.14 30.62
CA LYS A 21 23.47 15.35 29.39
C LYS A 21 22.84 16.16 28.27
N ALA A 22 23.62 16.56 27.29
CA ALA A 22 23.14 17.16 26.07
C ALA A 22 22.26 16.14 25.34
N ALA A 23 21.00 16.47 25.13
CA ALA A 23 20.16 15.80 24.15
C ALA A 23 20.74 16.06 22.76
N PRO A 24 20.64 15.12 21.80
CA PRO A 24 21.07 15.37 20.43
C PRO A 24 20.30 16.54 19.86
N ALA A 25 21.01 17.43 19.18
CA ALA A 25 20.45 18.62 18.55
C ALA A 25 19.41 18.19 17.50
N ALA A 26 18.17 18.60 17.70
CA ALA A 26 17.13 18.53 16.67
C ALA A 26 17.55 19.47 15.53
N GLY A 27 17.58 18.94 14.29
CA GLY A 27 17.81 19.73 13.09
C GLY A 27 16.72 20.80 12.94
N GLY A 28 17.12 21.99 12.47
CA GLY A 28 16.23 23.14 12.32
C GLY A 28 15.12 22.89 11.32
N GLY A 29 13.92 22.70 11.80
CA GLY A 29 12.66 22.71 11.06
C GLY A 29 11.85 23.98 11.36
N ALA A 30 10.88 24.29 10.52
CA ALA A 30 9.90 25.35 10.69
C ALA A 30 9.31 25.33 12.11
N ALA A 31 8.80 26.49 12.58
CA ALA A 31 8.25 26.62 13.93
C ALA A 31 7.29 25.46 14.22
N ASP A 32 7.69 24.62 15.17
CA ASP A 32 6.90 23.51 15.68
C ASP A 32 5.62 24.12 16.31
N ASP A 33 4.49 23.95 15.62
CA ASP A 33 3.18 24.36 16.11
C ASP A 33 2.60 23.33 17.10
N GLY A 34 3.32 22.26 17.36
CA GLY A 34 2.94 21.20 18.28
C GLY A 34 1.86 20.25 17.73
N VAL A 35 1.48 20.37 16.47
CA VAL A 35 0.52 19.48 15.83
C VAL A 35 1.29 18.40 15.07
N PHE A 36 0.97 17.14 15.35
CA PHE A 36 1.59 15.99 14.68
C PHE A 36 1.15 15.92 13.21
N LYS A 37 2.11 15.76 12.28
CA LYS A 37 1.89 15.83 10.83
C LYS A 37 2.19 14.51 10.14
N VAL A 38 1.25 14.00 9.36
CA VAL A 38 1.37 12.73 8.61
C VAL A 38 1.39 12.99 7.11
N ALA A 39 2.38 12.48 6.41
CA ALA A 39 2.44 12.44 4.95
C ALA A 39 1.87 11.11 4.43
N ILE A 40 0.98 11.17 3.44
CA ILE A 40 0.44 10.00 2.72
C ILE A 40 1.12 10.00 1.36
N VAL A 41 2.16 9.16 1.17
CA VAL A 41 3.00 9.14 -0.03
C VAL A 41 2.59 7.96 -0.91
N LEU A 42 1.79 8.26 -1.94
CA LEU A 42 1.19 7.27 -2.84
C LEU A 42 2.01 7.09 -4.11
N ALA A 43 2.08 5.87 -4.62
CA ALA A 43 2.66 5.58 -5.93
C ALA A 43 1.81 6.16 -7.07
N GLU A 44 0.49 6.05 -6.97
CA GLU A 44 -0.51 6.58 -7.90
C GLU A 44 -1.83 6.85 -7.18
N TYR A 45 -2.75 7.55 -7.84
CA TYR A 45 -4.06 7.88 -7.30
C TYR A 45 -5.16 7.08 -8.01
N ASN A 46 -5.35 5.84 -7.58
CA ASN A 46 -6.38 4.93 -8.06
C ASN A 46 -7.48 4.69 -7.00
N GLU A 47 -8.48 3.85 -7.29
CA GLU A 47 -9.60 3.56 -6.41
C GLU A 47 -9.17 2.96 -5.06
N TRP A 48 -8.17 2.04 -5.07
CA TRP A 48 -7.63 1.45 -3.85
C TRP A 48 -6.98 2.52 -2.95
N ASN A 49 -6.20 3.42 -3.55
CA ASN A 49 -5.55 4.50 -2.81
C ASN A 49 -6.53 5.56 -2.28
N GLN A 50 -7.65 5.80 -2.95
CA GLN A 50 -8.72 6.67 -2.43
C GLN A 50 -9.34 6.08 -1.17
N ASN A 51 -9.57 4.77 -1.12
CA ASN A 51 -10.08 4.10 0.07
C ASN A 51 -9.02 4.04 1.19
N TYR A 52 -7.74 3.84 0.81
CA TYR A 52 -6.62 3.90 1.74
C TYR A 52 -6.51 5.27 2.43
N GLU A 53 -6.44 6.36 1.66
CA GLU A 53 -6.28 7.71 2.21
C GLU A 53 -7.45 8.11 3.10
N LYS A 54 -8.68 7.73 2.73
CA LYS A 54 -9.88 8.03 3.50
C LYS A 54 -9.74 7.57 4.96
N LYS A 55 -9.23 6.36 5.19
CA LYS A 55 -9.05 5.83 6.53
C LYS A 55 -7.86 6.46 7.27
N VAL A 56 -6.79 6.83 6.56
CA VAL A 56 -5.70 7.63 7.16
C VAL A 56 -6.25 8.99 7.62
N ILE A 57 -7.02 9.66 6.79
CA ILE A 57 -7.65 10.95 7.09
C ILE A 57 -8.57 10.84 8.31
N GLU A 58 -9.48 9.86 8.34
CA GLU A 58 -10.37 9.60 9.48
C GLU A 58 -9.59 9.45 10.80
N LYS A 59 -8.44 8.75 10.79
CA LYS A 59 -7.59 8.59 11.96
C LYS A 59 -6.87 9.89 12.35
N CYS A 60 -6.33 10.63 11.38
CA CYS A 60 -5.70 11.94 11.63
C CYS A 60 -6.70 12.92 12.27
N GLU A 61 -7.89 13.05 11.70
CA GLU A 61 -8.95 13.90 12.23
C GLU A 61 -9.36 13.50 13.66
N ALA A 62 -9.51 12.18 13.91
CA ALA A 62 -9.88 11.67 15.24
C ALA A 62 -8.81 11.96 16.30
N TRP A 63 -7.54 12.07 15.93
CA TRP A 63 -6.43 12.35 16.84
C TRP A 63 -5.99 13.82 16.86
N GLY A 64 -6.60 14.67 16.01
CA GLY A 64 -6.21 16.08 15.85
C GLY A 64 -4.86 16.26 15.18
N TRP A 65 -4.48 15.34 14.28
CA TRP A 65 -3.27 15.37 13.49
C TRP A 65 -3.51 16.04 12.13
N GLU A 66 -2.50 16.72 11.60
CA GLU A 66 -2.50 17.23 10.23
C GLU A 66 -2.07 16.15 9.26
N TYR A 67 -2.51 16.26 8.01
CA TYR A 67 -2.11 15.35 6.95
C TYR A 67 -1.92 16.06 5.62
N GLN A 68 -1.10 15.47 4.75
CA GLN A 68 -0.95 15.87 3.36
C GLN A 68 -0.74 14.66 2.47
N ILE A 69 -1.36 14.68 1.29
CA ILE A 69 -1.27 13.63 0.28
C ILE A 69 -0.23 14.04 -0.77
N PHE A 70 0.65 13.10 -1.11
CA PHE A 70 1.63 13.21 -2.18
C PHE A 70 1.35 12.09 -3.18
N ASP A 71 0.97 12.45 -4.39
CA ASP A 71 0.70 11.52 -5.49
C ASP A 71 1.87 11.54 -6.47
N ALA A 72 2.64 10.46 -6.51
CA ALA A 72 3.81 10.33 -7.38
C ALA A 72 3.45 10.18 -8.86
N LYS A 73 2.20 9.86 -9.21
CA LYS A 73 1.74 9.64 -10.59
C LYS A 73 2.58 8.61 -11.34
N GLN A 74 3.00 7.55 -10.64
CA GLN A 74 3.86 6.48 -11.15
C GLN A 74 5.25 6.95 -11.59
N ASP A 75 5.71 8.12 -11.11
CA ASP A 75 7.05 8.67 -11.38
C ASP A 75 7.93 8.57 -10.13
N ALA A 76 8.95 7.71 -10.18
CA ALA A 76 9.88 7.49 -9.07
C ALA A 76 10.68 8.75 -8.73
N ASN A 77 11.06 9.59 -9.73
CA ASN A 77 11.78 10.82 -9.46
C ASN A 77 10.91 11.83 -8.72
N LYS A 78 9.64 11.94 -9.15
CA LYS A 78 8.67 12.76 -8.42
C LYS A 78 8.49 12.27 -6.99
N GLN A 79 8.39 10.94 -6.77
CA GLN A 79 8.23 10.39 -5.44
C GLN A 79 9.44 10.66 -4.55
N ILE A 80 10.67 10.61 -5.10
CA ILE A 80 11.89 11.03 -4.39
C ILE A 80 11.79 12.49 -3.94
N ASP A 81 11.33 13.39 -4.81
CA ASP A 81 11.15 14.81 -4.47
C ASP A 81 10.01 15.00 -3.45
N ASP A 82 8.95 14.21 -3.52
CA ASP A 82 7.86 14.21 -2.54
C ASP A 82 8.38 13.79 -1.15
N VAL A 83 9.18 12.73 -1.04
CA VAL A 83 9.79 12.31 0.25
C VAL A 83 10.75 13.38 0.80
N ARG A 84 11.57 14.00 -0.06
CA ARG A 84 12.40 15.15 0.38
C ARG A 84 11.55 16.32 0.86
N SER A 85 10.40 16.56 0.24
CA SER A 85 9.44 17.56 0.70
C SER A 85 8.87 17.23 2.08
N VAL A 86 8.59 15.96 2.35
CA VAL A 86 8.18 15.48 3.68
C VAL A 86 9.24 15.84 4.73
N ILE A 87 10.51 15.51 4.46
CA ILE A 87 11.63 15.83 5.36
C ILE A 87 11.74 17.35 5.59
N ASN A 88 11.77 18.13 4.49
CA ASN A 88 12.00 19.58 4.55
C ASN A 88 10.84 20.35 5.21
N GLN A 89 9.61 19.84 5.12
CA GLN A 89 8.44 20.46 5.74
C GLN A 89 8.23 20.03 7.19
N GLY A 90 9.07 19.13 7.71
CA GLY A 90 9.04 18.69 9.11
C GLY A 90 7.81 17.84 9.43
N PHE A 91 7.45 16.90 8.55
CA PHE A 91 6.46 15.90 8.89
C PHE A 91 7.02 14.93 9.94
N ASP A 92 6.15 14.50 10.87
CA ASP A 92 6.52 13.58 11.95
C ASP A 92 6.48 12.13 11.51
N ALA A 93 5.57 11.81 10.58
CA ALA A 93 5.40 10.46 10.05
C ALA A 93 5.03 10.47 8.57
N MET A 94 5.34 9.37 7.90
CA MET A 94 4.82 9.08 6.56
C MET A 94 4.41 7.61 6.41
N THR A 95 3.35 7.40 5.62
CA THR A 95 3.08 6.10 5.02
C THR A 95 3.54 6.14 3.57
N ILE A 96 4.18 5.08 3.06
CA ILE A 96 4.73 5.09 1.71
C ILE A 96 4.38 3.81 0.94
N GLN A 97 3.99 4.01 -0.32
CA GLN A 97 3.83 2.97 -1.35
C GLN A 97 4.83 3.30 -2.46
N ALA A 98 5.96 2.62 -2.49
CA ALA A 98 7.03 2.94 -3.43
C ALA A 98 6.66 2.59 -4.88
N VAL A 99 6.86 3.52 -5.81
CA VAL A 99 6.78 3.27 -7.27
C VAL A 99 7.86 2.29 -7.70
N ASP A 100 9.08 2.51 -7.21
CA ASP A 100 10.25 1.65 -7.41
C ASP A 100 11.05 1.60 -6.10
N MET A 101 11.05 0.43 -5.46
CA MET A 101 11.69 0.27 -4.15
C MET A 101 13.20 0.52 -4.19
N ALA A 102 13.89 0.09 -5.26
CA ALA A 102 15.32 0.29 -5.37
C ALA A 102 15.68 1.78 -5.52
N ALA A 103 14.91 2.52 -6.31
CA ALA A 103 15.12 3.95 -6.51
C ALA A 103 14.77 4.77 -5.26
N LEU A 104 13.74 4.36 -4.51
CA LEU A 104 13.25 5.08 -3.33
C LEU A 104 14.03 4.77 -2.05
N ALA A 105 14.69 3.61 -1.95
CA ALA A 105 15.36 3.17 -0.73
C ALA A 105 16.27 4.23 -0.10
N PRO A 106 17.17 4.92 -0.84
CA PRO A 106 18.06 5.92 -0.23
C PRO A 106 17.32 7.10 0.41
N VAL A 107 16.25 7.60 -0.22
CA VAL A 107 15.51 8.74 0.31
C VAL A 107 14.55 8.35 1.45
N VAL A 108 14.08 7.11 1.46
CA VAL A 108 13.31 6.54 2.58
C VAL A 108 14.19 6.37 3.81
N GLU A 109 15.43 5.88 3.62
CA GLU A 109 16.42 5.84 4.70
C GLU A 109 16.77 7.23 5.21
N GLU A 110 16.95 8.21 4.30
CA GLU A 110 17.16 9.62 4.64
C GLU A 110 16.02 10.17 5.51
N ALA A 111 14.77 9.87 5.18
CA ALA A 111 13.61 10.29 5.98
C ALA A 111 13.61 9.67 7.38
N ALA A 112 13.90 8.37 7.49
CA ALA A 112 14.00 7.68 8.77
C ALA A 112 15.15 8.25 9.63
N ASP A 113 16.31 8.52 9.03
CA ASP A 113 17.47 9.14 9.69
C ASP A 113 17.19 10.60 10.14
N ALA A 114 16.31 11.30 9.42
CA ALA A 114 15.82 12.62 9.81
C ALA A 114 14.80 12.58 10.97
N GLY A 115 14.38 11.40 11.40
CA GLY A 115 13.44 11.20 12.49
C GLY A 115 11.97 11.05 12.08
N VAL A 116 11.67 10.97 10.78
CA VAL A 116 10.33 10.71 10.30
C VAL A 116 9.96 9.25 10.61
N ILE A 117 8.81 9.01 11.24
CA ILE A 117 8.29 7.66 11.46
C ILE A 117 7.78 7.13 10.11
N VAL A 118 8.45 6.12 9.56
CA VAL A 118 8.10 5.57 8.24
C VAL A 118 7.34 4.26 8.39
N VAL A 119 6.21 4.14 7.70
CA VAL A 119 5.49 2.86 7.51
C VAL A 119 5.40 2.55 6.02
N ASP A 120 6.09 1.50 5.61
CA ASP A 120 6.12 1.00 4.24
C ASP A 120 5.08 -0.12 4.03
N HIS A 121 4.50 -0.17 2.83
CA HIS A 121 3.48 -1.15 2.44
C HIS A 121 3.95 -2.20 1.43
N TYR A 122 5.11 -2.02 0.80
CA TYR A 122 5.56 -2.88 -0.29
C TYR A 122 6.76 -3.75 0.04
N GLY A 123 7.37 -3.55 1.21
CA GLY A 123 8.40 -4.43 1.75
C GLY A 123 9.79 -4.10 1.24
N PHE A 124 10.37 -2.96 1.63
CA PHE A 124 11.80 -2.75 1.47
C PHE A 124 12.58 -3.89 2.13
N THR A 125 13.58 -4.41 1.41
CA THR A 125 14.48 -5.43 1.98
C THR A 125 15.49 -4.80 2.93
N GLU A 126 16.11 -5.63 3.77
CA GLU A 126 17.16 -5.19 4.71
C GLU A 126 18.35 -4.52 3.99
N ASP A 127 18.65 -4.97 2.77
CA ASP A 127 19.70 -4.37 1.94
C ASP A 127 19.31 -3.00 1.36
N GLN A 128 18.00 -2.71 1.26
CA GLN A 128 17.49 -1.45 0.74
C GLN A 128 17.33 -0.43 1.86
N VAL A 129 16.52 -0.75 2.87
CA VAL A 129 16.34 0.08 4.07
C VAL A 129 16.38 -0.83 5.29
N PRO A 130 17.31 -0.61 6.26
CA PRO A 130 17.40 -1.42 7.46
C PRO A 130 16.09 -1.46 8.22
N GLY A 131 15.61 -2.67 8.56
CA GLY A 131 14.30 -2.89 9.17
C GLY A 131 14.13 -2.21 10.53
N GLU A 132 15.24 -1.94 11.26
CA GLU A 132 15.19 -1.19 12.50
C GLU A 132 14.84 0.30 12.32
N LYS A 133 15.01 0.84 11.10
CA LYS A 133 14.72 2.26 10.80
C LYS A 133 13.27 2.52 10.42
N ILE A 134 12.56 1.53 9.89
CA ILE A 134 11.19 1.66 9.39
C ILE A 134 10.27 0.63 9.98
N TYR A 135 8.95 0.91 9.93
CA TYR A 135 7.90 -0.06 10.11
C TYR A 135 7.43 -0.59 8.77
N GLN A 136 6.95 -1.82 8.73
CA GLN A 136 6.42 -2.43 7.52
C GLN A 136 5.05 -3.05 7.78
N ASN A 137 4.06 -2.62 7.01
CA ASN A 137 2.72 -3.19 7.02
C ASN A 137 2.47 -3.88 5.69
N LEU A 138 2.80 -5.17 5.65
CA LEU A 138 2.95 -5.94 4.43
C LEU A 138 1.70 -6.76 4.09
N PHE A 139 1.68 -7.24 2.86
CA PHE A 139 0.70 -8.17 2.34
C PHE A 139 1.41 -9.29 1.58
N ASP A 140 0.96 -10.52 1.74
CA ASP A 140 1.51 -11.65 0.98
C ASP A 140 1.01 -11.61 -0.48
N GLN A 141 1.63 -10.75 -1.27
CA GLN A 141 1.29 -10.55 -2.68
C GLN A 141 1.41 -11.85 -3.50
N LYS A 142 2.46 -12.63 -3.25
CA LYS A 142 2.68 -13.91 -3.94
C LYS A 142 1.65 -14.95 -3.49
N GLY A 143 1.38 -15.02 -2.20
CA GLY A 143 0.33 -15.88 -1.65
C GLY A 143 -1.06 -15.54 -2.20
N ALA A 144 -1.37 -14.25 -2.40
CA ALA A 144 -2.62 -13.83 -3.04
C ALA A 144 -2.72 -14.34 -4.49
N GLY A 145 -1.62 -14.23 -5.26
CA GLY A 145 -1.57 -14.81 -6.61
C GLY A 145 -1.78 -16.32 -6.61
N LYS A 146 -1.12 -17.05 -5.69
CA LYS A 146 -1.32 -18.50 -5.54
C LYS A 146 -2.77 -18.83 -5.20
N LEU A 147 -3.34 -18.19 -4.19
CA LEU A 147 -4.72 -18.43 -3.75
C LEU A 147 -5.71 -18.21 -4.90
N GLN A 148 -5.52 -17.13 -5.67
CA GLN A 148 -6.38 -16.84 -6.82
C GLN A 148 -6.27 -17.92 -7.90
N ALA A 149 -5.06 -18.39 -8.23
CA ALA A 149 -4.86 -19.43 -9.23
C ALA A 149 -5.36 -20.80 -8.74
N GLU A 150 -5.18 -21.13 -7.47
CA GLU A 150 -5.69 -22.37 -6.88
C GLU A 150 -7.22 -22.42 -6.91
N GLU A 151 -7.89 -21.34 -6.49
CA GLU A 151 -9.35 -21.29 -6.54
C GLU A 151 -9.86 -21.26 -7.98
N PHE A 152 -9.15 -20.58 -8.91
CA PHE A 152 -9.47 -20.64 -10.33
C PHE A 152 -9.43 -22.09 -10.85
N ILE A 153 -8.36 -22.85 -10.59
CA ILE A 153 -8.26 -24.28 -11.02
C ILE A 153 -9.38 -25.12 -10.41
N LYS A 154 -9.68 -24.90 -9.14
CA LYS A 154 -10.77 -25.64 -8.45
C LYS A 154 -12.13 -25.42 -9.11
N LEU A 155 -12.43 -24.21 -9.58
CA LEU A 155 -13.71 -23.84 -10.16
C LEU A 155 -13.79 -24.08 -11.68
N ASN A 156 -12.69 -23.83 -12.41
CA ASN A 156 -12.64 -23.95 -13.87
C ASN A 156 -12.24 -25.36 -14.34
N GLY A 157 -11.50 -26.11 -13.51
CA GLY A 157 -10.82 -27.34 -13.90
C GLY A 157 -9.39 -27.09 -14.40
N GLU A 158 -8.73 -28.17 -14.83
CA GLU A 158 -7.29 -28.23 -15.09
C GLU A 158 -6.92 -27.99 -16.56
N THR A 159 -7.87 -27.46 -17.36
CA THR A 159 -7.65 -27.25 -18.81
C THR A 159 -8.24 -25.92 -19.26
N GLY A 160 -7.63 -25.31 -20.26
CA GLY A 160 -8.13 -24.11 -20.94
C GLY A 160 -7.07 -23.05 -21.17
N LYS A 161 -7.42 -22.07 -22.00
CA LYS A 161 -6.56 -20.88 -22.26
C LYS A 161 -6.94 -19.76 -21.32
N VAL A 162 -5.96 -19.18 -20.67
CA VAL A 162 -6.14 -18.06 -19.74
C VAL A 162 -5.22 -16.91 -20.10
N ALA A 163 -5.61 -15.70 -19.73
CA ALA A 163 -4.75 -14.52 -19.81
C ALA A 163 -4.62 -13.86 -18.45
N ILE A 164 -3.51 -13.18 -18.22
CA ILE A 164 -3.25 -12.42 -17.00
C ILE A 164 -3.31 -10.92 -17.33
N ILE A 165 -4.11 -10.17 -16.57
CA ILE A 165 -4.13 -8.71 -16.56
C ILE A 165 -3.47 -8.25 -15.28
N ALA A 166 -2.25 -7.74 -15.42
CA ALA A 166 -1.38 -7.35 -14.32
C ALA A 166 -1.37 -5.83 -14.10
N GLY A 167 -0.91 -5.41 -12.93
CA GLY A 167 -0.82 -4.01 -12.55
C GLY A 167 0.26 -3.22 -13.29
N LEU A 168 1.05 -2.44 -12.54
CA LEU A 168 2.12 -1.62 -13.11
C LEU A 168 3.35 -2.46 -13.44
N THR A 169 3.93 -2.22 -14.62
CA THR A 169 5.19 -2.86 -15.04
C THR A 169 6.32 -2.53 -14.06
N GLY A 170 6.98 -3.57 -13.55
CA GLY A 170 8.11 -3.42 -12.62
C GLY A 170 7.70 -3.21 -11.15
N ALA A 171 6.42 -2.98 -10.86
CA ALA A 171 5.96 -2.91 -9.48
C ALA A 171 6.04 -4.28 -8.79
N SER A 172 6.63 -4.29 -7.60
CA SER A 172 6.89 -5.53 -6.84
C SER A 172 5.63 -6.35 -6.55
N ASN A 173 4.52 -5.69 -6.23
CA ASN A 173 3.23 -6.32 -5.97
C ASN A 173 2.67 -7.02 -7.23
N ALA A 174 2.70 -6.36 -8.40
CA ALA A 174 2.23 -6.94 -9.65
C ALA A 174 3.10 -8.14 -10.07
N MET A 175 4.42 -8.02 -9.93
CA MET A 175 5.37 -9.10 -10.22
C MET A 175 5.16 -10.30 -9.30
N ALA A 176 5.04 -10.07 -7.98
CA ALA A 176 4.86 -11.14 -7.00
C ALA A 176 3.53 -11.88 -7.20
N ARG A 177 2.43 -11.18 -7.50
CA ARG A 177 1.14 -11.81 -7.83
C ARG A 177 1.24 -12.67 -9.09
N THR A 178 1.89 -12.14 -10.14
CA THR A 178 2.12 -12.89 -11.38
C THR A 178 2.97 -14.14 -11.13
N GLU A 179 4.03 -14.03 -10.32
CA GLU A 179 4.85 -15.19 -9.92
C GLU A 179 3.99 -16.23 -9.18
N GLY A 180 3.12 -15.78 -8.26
CA GLY A 180 2.17 -16.65 -7.57
C GLY A 180 1.23 -17.39 -8.51
N PHE A 181 0.66 -16.72 -9.51
CA PHE A 181 -0.15 -17.34 -10.55
C PHE A 181 0.63 -18.44 -11.27
N MET A 182 1.81 -18.09 -11.78
CA MET A 182 2.61 -19.02 -12.58
C MET A 182 3.11 -20.21 -11.78
N GLU A 183 3.41 -20.05 -10.49
CA GLU A 183 3.81 -21.16 -9.62
C GLU A 183 2.71 -22.22 -9.47
N VAL A 184 1.46 -21.81 -9.50
CA VAL A 184 0.30 -22.72 -9.47
C VAL A 184 -0.01 -23.25 -10.88
N LEU A 185 -0.22 -22.37 -11.85
CA LEU A 185 -0.69 -22.75 -13.19
C LEU A 185 0.28 -23.68 -13.91
N ASN A 186 1.60 -23.53 -13.70
CA ASN A 186 2.63 -24.41 -14.28
C ASN A 186 2.53 -25.88 -13.79
N LYS A 187 1.79 -26.17 -12.75
CA LYS A 187 1.52 -27.55 -12.28
C LYS A 187 0.46 -28.25 -13.11
N TYR A 188 -0.28 -27.50 -13.93
CA TYR A 188 -1.41 -27.98 -14.72
C TYR A 188 -1.13 -27.82 -16.21
N PRO A 189 -0.53 -28.82 -16.88
CA PRO A 189 -0.10 -28.72 -18.29
C PRO A 189 -1.25 -28.53 -19.29
N GLY A 190 -2.50 -28.73 -18.84
CA GLY A 190 -3.68 -28.44 -19.65
C GLY A 190 -4.11 -26.97 -19.61
N ILE A 191 -3.53 -26.15 -18.72
CA ILE A 191 -3.75 -24.70 -18.69
C ILE A 191 -2.68 -24.02 -19.52
N GLU A 192 -3.08 -23.22 -20.49
CA GLU A 192 -2.20 -22.40 -21.33
C GLU A 192 -2.38 -20.93 -20.95
N VAL A 193 -1.32 -20.29 -20.41
CA VAL A 193 -1.30 -18.83 -20.24
C VAL A 193 -0.88 -18.23 -21.59
N VAL A 194 -1.86 -17.73 -22.35
CA VAL A 194 -1.62 -17.24 -23.73
C VAL A 194 -0.98 -15.86 -23.75
N GLN A 195 -1.23 -15.02 -22.72
CA GLN A 195 -0.73 -13.66 -22.65
C GLN A 195 -0.74 -13.13 -21.23
N THR A 196 0.23 -12.27 -20.92
CA THR A 196 0.24 -11.42 -19.71
C THR A 196 0.39 -9.98 -20.17
N GLU A 197 -0.57 -9.12 -19.79
CA GLU A 197 -0.55 -7.68 -20.08
C GLU A 197 -0.51 -6.87 -18.81
N TYR A 198 0.38 -5.87 -18.79
CA TYR A 198 0.48 -4.90 -17.72
C TYR A 198 -0.33 -3.66 -18.07
N CYS A 199 -1.31 -3.34 -17.26
CA CYS A 199 -2.31 -2.30 -17.53
C CYS A 199 -2.28 -1.14 -16.54
N ASP A 200 -1.18 -0.99 -15.79
CA ASP A 200 -0.90 0.15 -14.90
C ASP A 200 -2.04 0.48 -13.91
N TRP A 201 -2.75 -0.55 -13.43
CA TRP A 201 -3.94 -0.44 -12.57
C TRP A 201 -5.08 0.38 -13.20
N ASP A 202 -5.06 0.56 -14.53
CA ASP A 202 -6.02 1.38 -15.27
C ASP A 202 -7.12 0.54 -15.91
N THR A 203 -8.38 0.88 -15.63
CA THR A 203 -9.56 0.18 -16.13
C THR A 203 -9.66 0.23 -17.66
N ALA A 204 -9.33 1.37 -18.29
CA ALA A 204 -9.46 1.52 -19.73
C ALA A 204 -8.35 0.77 -20.48
N LYS A 205 -7.11 0.76 -19.95
CA LYS A 205 -6.01 -0.06 -20.48
C LYS A 205 -6.33 -1.55 -20.37
N ALA A 206 -6.88 -1.98 -19.24
CA ALA A 206 -7.30 -3.38 -19.03
C ALA A 206 -8.41 -3.79 -20.01
N GLN A 207 -9.38 -2.90 -20.28
CA GLN A 207 -10.41 -3.14 -21.28
C GLN A 207 -9.80 -3.31 -22.68
N ALA A 208 -8.96 -2.37 -23.11
CA ALA A 208 -8.33 -2.43 -24.43
C ALA A 208 -7.45 -3.68 -24.60
N ALA A 209 -6.69 -4.07 -23.57
CA ALA A 209 -5.92 -5.29 -23.55
C ALA A 209 -6.82 -6.54 -23.68
N ALA A 210 -7.91 -6.61 -22.92
CA ALA A 210 -8.84 -7.73 -22.98
C ALA A 210 -9.53 -7.84 -24.35
N GLU A 211 -9.91 -6.75 -25.00
CA GLU A 211 -10.48 -6.73 -26.36
C GLU A 211 -9.52 -7.33 -27.37
N ASN A 212 -8.23 -6.96 -27.29
CA ASN A 212 -7.18 -7.50 -28.16
C ASN A 212 -6.97 -8.99 -27.91
N ILE A 213 -6.88 -9.41 -26.65
CA ILE A 213 -6.69 -10.81 -26.26
C ILE A 213 -7.86 -11.69 -26.71
N LEU A 214 -9.11 -11.25 -26.50
CA LEU A 214 -10.31 -11.96 -26.92
C LEU A 214 -10.42 -12.11 -28.45
N THR A 215 -9.88 -11.14 -29.20
CA THR A 215 -9.80 -11.19 -30.64
C THR A 215 -8.75 -12.20 -31.12
N ALA A 216 -7.57 -12.22 -30.49
CA ALA A 216 -6.47 -13.13 -30.82
C ALA A 216 -6.75 -14.57 -30.36
N HIS A 217 -7.46 -14.74 -29.25
CA HIS A 217 -7.77 -16.02 -28.61
C HIS A 217 -9.28 -16.19 -28.39
N PRO A 218 -10.05 -16.49 -29.45
CA PRO A 218 -11.50 -16.59 -29.34
C PRO A 218 -11.97 -17.76 -28.46
N ASP A 219 -11.11 -18.69 -28.11
CA ASP A 219 -11.31 -19.82 -27.19
C ASP A 219 -10.79 -19.58 -25.77
N LEU A 220 -10.46 -18.32 -25.41
CA LEU A 220 -10.06 -17.96 -24.05
C LEU A 220 -11.18 -18.26 -23.05
N CYS A 221 -10.84 -18.97 -21.96
CA CYS A 221 -11.81 -19.36 -20.96
C CYS A 221 -11.83 -18.44 -19.72
N ALA A 222 -10.74 -17.75 -19.44
CA ALA A 222 -10.71 -16.83 -18.29
C ALA A 222 -9.60 -15.77 -18.36
N PHE A 223 -9.83 -14.70 -17.59
CA PHE A 223 -8.82 -13.74 -17.18
C PHE A 223 -8.54 -13.88 -15.68
N LEU A 224 -7.25 -13.91 -15.31
CA LEU A 224 -6.78 -13.71 -13.95
C LEU A 224 -6.35 -12.25 -13.84
N VAL A 225 -7.10 -11.47 -13.08
CA VAL A 225 -6.92 -10.01 -13.01
C VAL A 225 -6.45 -9.62 -11.62
N GLN A 226 -5.45 -8.75 -11.54
CA GLN A 226 -4.80 -8.39 -10.28
C GLN A 226 -5.50 -7.27 -9.50
N ASP A 227 -6.62 -6.73 -10.01
CA ASP A 227 -7.40 -5.68 -9.34
C ASP A 227 -8.84 -5.65 -9.84
N ASP A 228 -9.82 -5.44 -8.95
CA ASP A 228 -11.25 -5.39 -9.30
C ASP A 228 -11.59 -4.17 -10.18
N GLY A 229 -10.84 -3.05 -10.05
CA GLY A 229 -11.01 -1.90 -10.92
C GLY A 229 -10.65 -2.21 -12.37
N MET A 230 -9.55 -2.93 -12.60
CA MET A 230 -9.20 -3.44 -13.93
C MET A 230 -10.20 -4.50 -14.41
N SER A 231 -10.71 -5.33 -13.52
CA SER A 231 -11.70 -6.37 -13.83
C SER A 231 -13.02 -5.80 -14.38
N LYS A 232 -13.41 -4.58 -14.00
CA LYS A 232 -14.54 -3.87 -14.64
C LYS A 232 -14.29 -3.65 -16.13
N GLY A 233 -13.08 -3.22 -16.49
CA GLY A 233 -12.69 -3.04 -17.90
C GLY A 233 -12.67 -4.34 -18.67
N VAL A 234 -12.10 -5.40 -18.08
CA VAL A 234 -12.09 -6.76 -18.65
C VAL A 234 -13.51 -7.27 -18.88
N TRP A 235 -14.42 -7.05 -17.92
CA TRP A 235 -15.83 -7.45 -18.08
C TRP A 235 -16.50 -6.72 -19.25
N ASN A 236 -16.27 -5.41 -19.40
CA ASN A 236 -16.82 -4.66 -20.54
C ASN A 236 -16.36 -5.27 -21.87
N ALA A 237 -15.09 -5.68 -21.98
CA ALA A 237 -14.58 -6.36 -23.18
C ALA A 237 -15.23 -7.72 -23.41
N ILE A 238 -15.42 -8.53 -22.37
CA ILE A 238 -16.12 -9.83 -22.44
C ILE A 238 -17.56 -9.63 -22.90
N GLU A 239 -18.27 -8.65 -22.34
CA GLU A 239 -19.66 -8.32 -22.68
C GLU A 239 -19.77 -7.86 -24.12
N ALA A 240 -18.89 -6.94 -24.56
CA ALA A 240 -18.86 -6.46 -25.95
C ALA A 240 -18.55 -7.59 -26.95
N ALA A 241 -17.75 -8.57 -26.56
CA ALA A 241 -17.45 -9.76 -27.38
C ALA A 241 -18.54 -10.85 -27.35
N GLY A 242 -19.58 -10.69 -26.50
CA GLY A 242 -20.66 -11.68 -26.35
C GLY A 242 -20.19 -13.00 -25.70
N LYS A 243 -19.18 -12.94 -24.81
CA LYS A 243 -18.52 -14.11 -24.23
C LYS A 243 -18.81 -14.35 -22.74
N GLN A 244 -19.87 -13.75 -22.20
CA GLN A 244 -20.22 -13.80 -20.77
C GLN A 244 -20.36 -15.24 -20.23
N GLU A 245 -20.84 -16.15 -21.07
CA GLU A 245 -21.05 -17.54 -20.69
C GLU A 245 -19.76 -18.39 -20.79
N THR A 246 -18.78 -17.98 -21.59
CA THR A 246 -17.63 -18.83 -21.95
C THR A 246 -16.30 -18.31 -21.43
N CYS A 247 -16.21 -17.02 -21.05
CA CYS A 247 -15.01 -16.41 -20.52
C CYS A 247 -15.29 -15.81 -19.15
N LYS A 248 -14.51 -16.19 -18.14
CA LYS A 248 -14.74 -15.83 -16.74
C LYS A 248 -13.63 -14.91 -16.22
N ILE A 249 -13.86 -14.28 -15.07
CA ILE A 249 -12.89 -13.44 -14.38
C ILE A 249 -12.65 -13.98 -12.98
N ALA A 250 -11.39 -14.29 -12.65
CA ALA A 250 -10.90 -14.42 -11.29
C ALA A 250 -10.23 -13.09 -10.92
N SER A 251 -10.59 -12.45 -9.80
CA SER A 251 -10.20 -11.09 -9.47
C SER A 251 -9.51 -10.97 -8.12
N GLN A 252 -9.00 -9.76 -7.82
CA GLN A 252 -8.46 -9.35 -6.51
C GLN A 252 -8.90 -7.93 -6.19
N GLY A 253 -9.08 -7.60 -4.89
CA GLY A 253 -9.44 -6.26 -4.42
C GLY A 253 -10.54 -6.31 -3.38
N PHE A 254 -11.78 -6.38 -3.81
CA PHE A 254 -13.03 -6.39 -3.07
C PHE A 254 -13.49 -4.99 -2.65
N TYR A 255 -13.91 -4.22 -3.63
CA TYR A 255 -14.62 -2.96 -3.44
C TYR A 255 -16.12 -3.19 -3.26
N GLY A 256 -16.85 -2.18 -2.77
CA GLY A 256 -18.29 -2.30 -2.52
C GLY A 256 -19.10 -2.78 -3.72
N TYR A 257 -18.74 -2.38 -4.95
CA TYR A 257 -19.39 -2.85 -6.18
C TYR A 257 -19.06 -4.31 -6.54
N SER A 258 -17.98 -4.86 -6.03
CA SER A 258 -17.58 -6.26 -6.33
C SER A 258 -18.63 -7.26 -5.87
N ILE A 259 -19.43 -6.91 -4.87
CA ILE A 259 -20.56 -7.70 -4.41
C ILE A 259 -21.53 -7.97 -5.57
N ASP A 260 -21.96 -6.92 -6.28
CA ASP A 260 -22.87 -7.03 -7.42
C ASP A 260 -22.26 -7.85 -8.58
N TYR A 261 -20.94 -7.70 -8.80
CA TYR A 261 -20.23 -8.45 -9.84
C TYR A 261 -20.11 -9.94 -9.51
N ILE A 262 -19.90 -10.30 -8.25
CA ILE A 262 -19.87 -11.69 -7.79
C ILE A 262 -21.29 -12.30 -7.85
N GLU A 263 -22.30 -11.59 -7.35
CA GLU A 263 -23.69 -12.09 -7.34
C GLU A 263 -24.26 -12.29 -8.73
N SER A 264 -23.86 -11.45 -9.69
CA SER A 264 -24.28 -11.55 -11.09
C SER A 264 -23.38 -12.42 -11.97
N ASP A 265 -22.46 -13.21 -11.39
CA ASP A 265 -21.52 -14.12 -12.08
C ASP A 265 -20.53 -13.42 -13.03
N LYS A 266 -20.32 -12.11 -12.90
CA LYS A 266 -19.32 -11.37 -13.65
C LYS A 266 -17.92 -11.69 -13.15
N PHE A 267 -17.75 -11.81 -11.84
CA PHE A 267 -16.55 -12.38 -11.21
C PHE A 267 -16.87 -13.76 -10.66
N MET A 268 -15.99 -14.73 -10.90
CA MET A 268 -16.07 -16.05 -10.25
C MET A 268 -15.93 -15.90 -8.74
N PHE A 269 -14.99 -15.04 -8.34
CA PHE A 269 -14.62 -14.68 -6.97
C PHE A 269 -13.66 -13.52 -7.00
N THR A 270 -13.35 -12.96 -5.84
CA THR A 270 -12.22 -12.03 -5.65
C THR A 270 -11.43 -12.40 -4.39
N ILE A 271 -10.14 -12.02 -4.35
CA ILE A 271 -9.33 -12.09 -3.13
C ILE A 271 -9.38 -10.73 -2.46
N ALA A 272 -10.02 -10.66 -1.30
CA ALA A 272 -10.18 -9.42 -0.55
C ALA A 272 -8.92 -9.10 0.27
N TYR A 273 -8.46 -7.85 0.18
CA TYR A 273 -7.48 -7.19 1.02
C TYR A 273 -7.81 -5.69 1.08
N PRO A 274 -8.87 -5.31 1.82
CA PRO A 274 -9.37 -3.94 1.83
C PRO A 274 -8.29 -2.93 2.19
N ALA A 275 -8.22 -1.82 1.46
CA ALA A 275 -7.25 -0.74 1.66
C ALA A 275 -7.37 -0.13 3.05
N GLY A 276 -8.59 -0.08 3.60
CA GLY A 276 -8.86 0.35 4.94
C GLY A 276 -8.11 -0.42 6.02
N ASN A 277 -7.90 -1.72 5.84
CA ASN A 277 -7.15 -2.53 6.80
C ASN A 277 -5.65 -2.16 6.82
N PHE A 278 -5.08 -1.83 5.65
CA PHE A 278 -3.71 -1.30 5.57
C PHE A 278 -3.58 0.04 6.26
N SER A 279 -4.52 0.95 6.00
CA SER A 279 -4.52 2.28 6.59
C SER A 279 -4.61 2.22 8.11
N ILE A 280 -5.55 1.43 8.64
CA ILE A 280 -5.75 1.27 10.08
C ILE A 280 -4.48 0.72 10.73
N ALA A 281 -3.91 -0.36 10.18
CA ALA A 281 -2.70 -0.95 10.73
C ALA A 281 -1.50 0.01 10.67
N ALA A 282 -1.31 0.75 9.55
CA ALA A 282 -0.25 1.73 9.43
C ALA A 282 -0.39 2.87 10.45
N MET A 283 -1.59 3.42 10.58
CA MET A 283 -1.84 4.50 11.53
C MET A 283 -1.71 4.05 12.99
N ASP A 284 -2.13 2.82 13.31
CA ASP A 284 -1.95 2.24 14.63
C ASP A 284 -0.46 2.00 14.93
N MET A 285 0.38 1.62 13.93
CA MET A 285 1.83 1.55 14.07
C MET A 285 2.44 2.92 14.39
N ILE A 286 2.04 3.97 13.68
CA ILE A 286 2.49 5.34 13.96
C ILE A 286 2.07 5.76 15.37
N LYS A 287 0.80 5.54 15.72
CA LYS A 287 0.26 5.91 17.02
C LYS A 287 0.95 5.18 18.17
N ASN A 288 1.19 3.89 18.05
CA ASN A 288 1.91 3.09 19.03
C ASN A 288 3.34 3.59 19.23
N HIS A 289 4.03 4.00 18.13
CA HIS A 289 5.36 4.61 18.23
C HIS A 289 5.31 5.91 19.04
N VAL A 290 4.37 6.78 18.73
CA VAL A 290 4.17 8.08 19.43
C VAL A 290 3.86 7.88 20.91
N ASP A 291 3.02 6.90 21.24
CA ASP A 291 2.62 6.58 22.61
C ASP A 291 3.68 5.79 23.39
N GLY A 292 4.77 5.37 22.73
CA GLY A 292 5.79 4.51 23.34
C GLY A 292 5.30 3.08 23.63
N THR A 293 4.24 2.65 22.94
CA THR A 293 3.69 1.29 23.08
C THR A 293 4.56 0.31 22.32
N ALA A 294 4.96 -0.79 22.97
CA ALA A 294 5.74 -1.84 22.33
C ALA A 294 4.95 -2.50 21.19
N GLN A 295 5.59 -2.68 20.04
CA GLN A 295 4.99 -3.31 18.87
C GLN A 295 6.04 -3.99 17.99
N GLU A 296 5.61 -4.93 17.16
CA GLU A 296 6.43 -5.51 16.12
C GLU A 296 6.70 -4.49 15.00
N ARG A 297 7.87 -4.56 14.38
CA ARG A 297 8.21 -3.68 13.26
C ARG A 297 7.57 -4.10 11.95
N ILE A 298 7.21 -5.36 11.82
CA ILE A 298 6.57 -5.92 10.63
C ILE A 298 5.21 -6.48 11.04
N SER A 299 4.16 -6.08 10.33
CA SER A 299 2.83 -6.68 10.40
C SER A 299 2.38 -7.14 9.01
N TYR A 300 1.43 -8.06 8.98
CA TYR A 300 0.83 -8.54 7.74
C TYR A 300 -0.67 -8.32 7.76
N VAL A 301 -1.18 -7.67 6.72
CA VAL A 301 -2.62 -7.59 6.47
C VAL A 301 -3.09 -8.92 5.91
N GLY A 302 -4.15 -9.45 6.49
CA GLY A 302 -4.76 -10.70 6.05
C GLY A 302 -5.48 -10.56 4.71
N MET A 303 -5.72 -11.70 4.06
CA MET A 303 -6.55 -11.79 2.86
C MET A 303 -7.71 -12.78 3.08
N SER A 304 -8.76 -12.63 2.31
CA SER A 304 -9.92 -13.53 2.32
C SER A 304 -10.35 -13.87 0.90
N LEU A 305 -10.69 -15.13 0.67
CA LEU A 305 -11.40 -15.54 -0.54
C LEU A 305 -12.87 -15.12 -0.42
N VAL A 306 -13.35 -14.33 -1.38
CA VAL A 306 -14.73 -13.85 -1.42
C VAL A 306 -15.46 -14.44 -2.60
N THR A 307 -16.54 -15.15 -2.29
CA THR A 307 -17.43 -15.84 -3.23
C THR A 307 -18.87 -15.37 -3.02
N LYS A 308 -19.81 -15.88 -3.79
CA LYS A 308 -21.25 -15.62 -3.56
C LYS A 308 -21.73 -15.95 -2.15
N GLU A 309 -21.09 -16.91 -1.48
CA GLU A 309 -21.53 -17.39 -0.16
C GLU A 309 -21.23 -16.37 0.95
N ASN A 310 -20.17 -15.58 0.81
CA ASN A 310 -19.70 -14.68 1.85
C ASN A 310 -19.51 -13.21 1.45
N CYS A 311 -19.78 -12.83 0.19
CA CYS A 311 -19.52 -11.47 -0.29
C CYS A 311 -20.28 -10.37 0.47
N ARG A 312 -21.46 -10.69 1.06
CA ARG A 312 -22.22 -9.72 1.87
C ARG A 312 -21.77 -9.62 3.32
N THR A 313 -20.92 -10.52 3.78
CA THR A 313 -20.46 -10.58 5.18
C THR A 313 -18.95 -10.36 5.33
N THR A 314 -18.22 -10.28 4.23
CA THR A 314 -16.79 -9.96 4.23
C THR A 314 -16.63 -8.44 4.20
N ASP A 315 -15.69 -7.92 4.99
CA ASP A 315 -15.36 -6.49 4.98
C ASP A 315 -14.82 -6.08 3.61
N HIS A 316 -15.24 -4.90 3.16
CA HIS A 316 -14.84 -4.31 1.88
C HIS A 316 -14.54 -2.81 2.04
N ASP A 317 -13.91 -2.25 1.01
CA ASP A 317 -13.66 -0.81 0.89
C ASP A 317 -14.88 -0.03 0.39
#